data_313ffa50347f0f89e45f6869ca3976ec
#
_entry.id   313ffa50347f0f89e45f6869ca3976ec
#
_cell.length_a   1.000
_cell.length_b   1.000
_cell.length_c   1.000
_cell.angle_alpha   90.00
_cell.angle_beta   90.00
_cell.angle_gamma   90.00
#
_symmetry.space_group_name_H-M   'P 1'
#
loop_
_entity.id
_entity.type
_entity.pdbx_description
1 polymer ?
#
loop_
_entity_poly.entity_id
_entity_poly.type
_entity_poly.pdbx_seq_one_letter_code
_entity_poly.pdbx_strand_id
1 'polypeptide(L)'
;MLRERITAEMKAAMKAGEKQKLSTVRMIQAALKDRDIAARGEGKGETGEDEILALLPKMIPQHQEAAGVYEQGGRPELAESERAEAEIIQTFLPQQLDEAEMRTAIADAIAETGAESPKDMGKVIGALKGKYTGRMDFGRASALVKDALAGK
;
A
#
# COMPACT_ATOMS: atom_id res chain seq x y z
N MET A 1 6.49 -13.12 8.48
CA MET A 1 5.09 -13.51 8.29
C MET A 1 4.54 -13.17 6.94
N LEU A 2 4.62 -11.90 6.52
CA LEU A 2 4.14 -11.52 5.19
C LEU A 2 5.01 -12.10 4.08
N ARG A 3 6.31 -12.09 4.26
CA ARG A 3 7.28 -12.67 3.31
C ARG A 3 7.01 -14.16 3.06
N GLU A 4 6.80 -14.92 4.13
CA GLU A 4 6.48 -16.35 4.06
C GLU A 4 5.13 -16.58 3.39
N ARG A 5 4.16 -15.72 3.69
CA ARG A 5 2.84 -15.80 3.06
C ARG A 5 2.92 -15.55 1.56
N ILE A 6 3.70 -14.57 1.12
CA ILE A 6 3.92 -14.30 -0.30
C ILE A 6 4.52 -15.53 -0.99
N THR A 7 5.52 -16.15 -0.39
CA THR A 7 6.14 -17.36 -0.94
C THR A 7 5.15 -18.52 -0.99
N ALA A 8 4.35 -18.71 0.05
CA ALA A 8 3.35 -19.78 0.11
C ALA A 8 2.27 -19.59 -0.96
N GLU A 9 1.80 -18.36 -1.16
CA GLU A 9 0.81 -18.04 -2.18
C GLU A 9 1.36 -18.25 -3.59
N MET A 10 2.64 -17.96 -3.81
CA MET A 10 3.30 -18.21 -5.08
C MET A 10 3.29 -19.72 -5.40
N LYS A 11 3.65 -20.56 -4.43
CA LYS A 11 3.65 -21.99 -4.60
C LYS A 11 2.25 -22.55 -4.83
N ALA A 12 1.26 -22.04 -4.08
CA ALA A 12 -0.14 -22.45 -4.22
C ALA A 12 -0.68 -22.08 -5.61
N ALA A 13 -0.39 -20.88 -6.10
CA ALA A 13 -0.81 -20.42 -7.41
C ALA A 13 -0.17 -21.27 -8.53
N MET A 14 1.10 -21.65 -8.35
CA MET A 14 1.79 -22.52 -9.31
C MET A 14 1.15 -23.89 -9.37
N LYS A 15 0.82 -24.50 -8.23
CA LYS A 15 0.18 -25.82 -8.19
C LYS A 15 -1.24 -25.79 -8.76
N ALA A 16 -1.98 -24.70 -8.50
CA ALA A 16 -3.35 -24.54 -8.97
C ALA A 16 -3.45 -24.11 -10.44
N GLY A 17 -2.34 -23.75 -11.07
CA GLY A 17 -2.35 -23.26 -12.45
C GLY A 17 -2.94 -21.87 -12.61
N GLU A 18 -2.98 -21.09 -11.55
CA GLU A 18 -3.50 -19.71 -11.55
C GLU A 18 -2.44 -18.75 -12.11
N LYS A 19 -2.36 -18.65 -13.43
CA LYS A 19 -1.31 -17.91 -14.14
C LYS A 19 -1.24 -16.42 -13.74
N GLN A 20 -2.38 -15.75 -13.65
CA GLN A 20 -2.42 -14.33 -13.33
C GLN A 20 -1.98 -14.07 -11.88
N LYS A 21 -2.46 -14.88 -10.94
CA LYS A 21 -2.05 -14.78 -9.54
C LYS A 21 -0.56 -15.05 -9.39
N LEU A 22 -0.04 -16.08 -10.07
CA LEU A 22 1.38 -16.41 -10.06
C LEU A 22 2.22 -15.25 -10.59
N SER A 23 1.82 -14.66 -11.71
CA SER A 23 2.53 -13.53 -12.33
C SER A 23 2.55 -12.32 -11.36
N THR A 24 1.40 -12.01 -10.75
CA THR A 24 1.30 -10.88 -9.82
C THR A 24 2.15 -11.11 -8.56
N VAL A 25 2.10 -12.30 -8.00
CA VAL A 25 2.90 -12.62 -6.80
C VAL A 25 4.40 -12.56 -7.12
N ARG A 26 4.80 -13.02 -8.30
CA ARG A 26 6.20 -12.90 -8.75
C ARG A 26 6.62 -11.44 -8.92
N MET A 27 5.73 -10.58 -9.35
CA MET A 27 5.97 -9.14 -9.43
C MET A 27 6.20 -8.55 -8.03
N ILE A 28 5.41 -8.96 -7.06
CA ILE A 28 5.60 -8.56 -5.65
C ILE A 28 6.97 -9.03 -5.16
N GLN A 29 7.33 -10.27 -5.44
CA GLN A 29 8.63 -10.82 -5.04
C GLN A 29 9.80 -10.06 -5.69
N ALA A 30 9.66 -9.66 -6.94
CA ALA A 30 10.69 -8.87 -7.63
C ALA A 30 10.87 -7.50 -6.98
N ALA A 31 9.77 -6.82 -6.65
CA ALA A 31 9.81 -5.53 -5.95
C ALA A 31 10.45 -5.67 -4.57
N LEU A 32 10.12 -6.74 -3.85
CA LEU A 32 10.71 -7.02 -2.55
C LEU A 32 12.20 -7.32 -2.65
N LYS A 33 12.61 -8.05 -3.67
CA LYS A 33 14.03 -8.35 -3.92
C LYS A 33 14.83 -7.07 -4.18
N ASP A 34 14.26 -6.14 -4.95
CA ASP A 34 14.90 -4.85 -5.21
C ASP A 34 15.08 -4.06 -3.92
N ARG A 35 14.10 -4.11 -3.03
CA ARG A 35 14.19 -3.48 -1.70
C ARG A 35 15.24 -4.15 -0.83
N ASP A 36 15.32 -5.47 -0.86
CA ASP A 36 16.34 -6.22 -0.12
C ASP A 36 17.75 -5.86 -0.58
N ILE A 37 17.93 -5.72 -1.90
CA ILE A 37 19.23 -5.32 -2.47
C ILE A 37 19.59 -3.90 -2.00
N ALA A 38 18.66 -2.97 -2.04
CA ALA A 38 18.87 -1.60 -1.57
C ALA A 38 19.21 -1.57 -0.07
N ALA A 39 18.50 -2.35 0.74
CA ALA A 39 18.72 -2.43 2.17
C ALA A 39 20.12 -2.97 2.50
N ARG A 40 20.58 -3.97 1.78
CA ARG A 40 21.93 -4.51 1.93
C ARG A 40 22.99 -3.48 1.57
N GLY A 41 22.76 -2.69 0.54
CA GLY A 41 23.65 -1.60 0.13
C GLY A 41 23.82 -0.54 1.20
N GLU A 42 22.81 -0.37 2.06
CA GLU A 42 22.82 0.55 3.20
C GLU A 42 23.34 -0.09 4.48
N GLY A 43 23.81 -1.34 4.42
CA GLY A 43 24.28 -2.08 5.60
C GLY A 43 23.15 -2.62 6.48
N LYS A 44 21.92 -2.60 5.98
CA LYS A 44 20.75 -3.18 6.65
C LYS A 44 20.58 -4.63 6.19
N GLY A 45 19.86 -5.43 6.95
CA GLY A 45 19.54 -6.79 6.55
C GLY A 45 18.40 -6.83 5.51
N GLU A 46 17.60 -7.88 5.55
CA GLU A 46 16.42 -7.97 4.69
C GLU A 46 15.39 -6.91 5.06
N THR A 47 14.57 -6.54 4.08
CA THR A 47 13.43 -5.64 4.27
C THR A 47 12.50 -6.20 5.34
N GLY A 48 12.22 -5.40 6.36
CA GLY A 48 11.34 -5.78 7.46
C GLY A 48 9.87 -5.82 7.06
N GLU A 49 9.05 -6.43 7.91
CA GLU A 49 7.62 -6.57 7.62
C GLU A 49 6.91 -5.22 7.47
N ASP A 50 7.25 -4.25 8.29
CA ASP A 50 6.68 -2.90 8.19
C ASP A 50 6.98 -2.24 6.85
N GLU A 51 8.17 -2.45 6.31
CA GLU A 51 8.55 -1.91 5.01
C GLU A 51 7.82 -2.63 3.87
N ILE A 52 7.57 -3.94 4.01
CA ILE A 52 6.77 -4.70 3.04
C ILE A 52 5.33 -4.19 3.05
N LEU A 53 4.76 -3.96 4.23
CA LEU A 53 3.42 -3.40 4.38
C LEU A 53 3.32 -1.99 3.79
N ALA A 54 4.41 -1.22 3.80
CA ALA A 54 4.45 0.10 3.17
C ALA A 54 4.65 0.03 1.66
N LEU A 55 5.34 -1.00 1.16
CA LEU A 55 5.60 -1.19 -0.27
C LEU A 55 4.36 -1.60 -1.05
N LEU A 56 3.61 -2.57 -0.54
CA LEU A 56 2.45 -3.14 -1.26
C LEU A 56 1.38 -2.10 -1.63
N PRO A 57 0.96 -1.21 -0.73
CA PRO A 57 -0.03 -0.19 -1.10
C PRO A 57 0.41 0.73 -2.22
N LYS A 58 1.71 0.97 -2.35
CA LYS A 58 2.26 1.83 -3.40
C LYS A 58 2.18 1.21 -4.78
N MET A 59 2.07 -0.11 -4.87
CA MET A 59 1.96 -0.83 -6.13
C MET A 59 0.53 -0.76 -6.71
N ILE A 60 -0.47 -0.62 -5.86
CA ILE A 60 -1.89 -0.62 -6.26
C ILE A 60 -2.25 0.55 -7.19
N PRO A 61 -1.91 1.82 -6.86
CA PRO A 61 -2.25 2.94 -7.73
C PRO A 61 -1.67 2.84 -9.13
N GLN A 62 -0.49 2.25 -9.29
CA GLN A 62 0.15 2.04 -10.58
C GLN A 62 -0.70 1.15 -11.48
N HIS A 63 -1.25 0.07 -10.93
CA HIS A 63 -2.14 -0.83 -11.68
C HIS A 63 -3.47 -0.16 -12.02
N GLN A 64 -4.01 0.62 -11.10
CA GLN A 64 -5.26 1.35 -11.32
C GLN A 64 -5.11 2.42 -12.40
N GLU A 65 -4.00 3.13 -12.41
CA GLU A 65 -3.68 4.12 -13.43
C GLU A 65 -3.51 3.45 -14.81
N ALA A 66 -2.77 2.34 -14.87
CA ALA A 66 -2.58 1.57 -16.09
C ALA A 66 -3.93 1.06 -16.63
N ALA A 67 -4.83 0.61 -15.75
CA ALA A 67 -6.17 0.18 -16.13
C ALA A 67 -6.96 1.31 -16.81
N GLY A 68 -6.89 2.52 -16.24
CA GLY A 68 -7.55 3.69 -16.82
C GLY A 68 -7.03 4.04 -18.21
N VAL A 69 -5.72 3.97 -18.38
CA VAL A 69 -5.06 4.21 -19.67
C VAL A 69 -5.50 3.18 -20.71
N TYR A 70 -5.56 1.90 -20.33
CA TYR A 70 -6.01 0.84 -21.24
C TYR A 70 -7.48 1.00 -21.63
N GLU A 71 -8.32 1.41 -20.69
CA GLU A 71 -9.73 1.69 -20.99
C GLU A 71 -9.88 2.81 -22.03
N GLN A 72 -9.16 3.90 -21.83
CA GLN A 72 -9.18 5.03 -22.75
C GLN A 72 -8.62 4.66 -24.13
N GLY A 73 -7.66 3.73 -24.17
CA GLY A 73 -7.05 3.22 -25.39
C GLY A 73 -7.84 2.12 -26.10
N GLY A 74 -9.05 1.78 -25.62
CA GLY A 74 -9.87 0.74 -26.22
C GLY A 74 -9.38 -0.68 -25.96
N ARG A 75 -8.67 -0.90 -24.86
CA ARG A 75 -8.16 -2.22 -24.46
C ARG A 75 -8.77 -2.66 -23.12
N PRO A 76 -10.09 -2.94 -23.09
CA PRO A 76 -10.75 -3.29 -21.82
C PRO A 76 -10.23 -4.59 -21.20
N GLU A 77 -9.75 -5.55 -21.99
CA GLU A 77 -9.18 -6.81 -21.51
C GLU A 77 -7.88 -6.58 -20.73
N LEU A 78 -7.07 -5.61 -21.13
CA LEU A 78 -5.84 -5.25 -20.45
C LEU A 78 -6.15 -4.44 -19.18
N ALA A 79 -7.17 -3.58 -19.24
CA ALA A 79 -7.64 -2.85 -18.06
C ALA A 79 -8.14 -3.80 -16.98
N GLU A 80 -8.91 -4.80 -17.36
CA GLU A 80 -9.43 -5.82 -16.43
C GLU A 80 -8.28 -6.61 -15.78
N SER A 81 -7.27 -6.95 -16.56
CA SER A 81 -6.07 -7.64 -16.05
C SER A 81 -5.35 -6.79 -15.00
N GLU A 82 -5.16 -5.51 -15.26
CA GLU A 82 -4.52 -4.60 -14.30
C GLU A 82 -5.32 -4.47 -13.00
N ARG A 83 -6.65 -4.40 -13.09
CA ARG A 83 -7.52 -4.35 -11.91
C ARG A 83 -7.46 -5.65 -11.11
N ALA A 84 -7.42 -6.78 -11.79
CA ALA A 84 -7.28 -8.08 -11.14
C ALA A 84 -5.95 -8.19 -10.39
N GLU A 85 -4.87 -7.68 -10.98
CA GLU A 85 -3.56 -7.64 -10.32
C GLU A 85 -3.59 -6.77 -9.07
N ALA A 86 -4.25 -5.61 -9.12
CA ALA A 86 -4.44 -4.75 -7.95
C ALA A 86 -5.19 -5.47 -6.84
N GLU A 87 -6.24 -6.21 -7.16
CA GLU A 87 -7.00 -6.99 -6.19
C GLU A 87 -6.16 -8.08 -5.53
N ILE A 88 -5.31 -8.74 -6.30
CA ILE A 88 -4.40 -9.78 -5.77
C ILE A 88 -3.43 -9.15 -4.77
N ILE A 89 -2.85 -8.02 -5.09
CA ILE A 89 -1.96 -7.28 -4.16
C ILE A 89 -2.71 -6.94 -2.87
N GLN A 90 -3.94 -6.48 -3.01
CA GLN A 90 -4.79 -6.11 -1.88
C GLN A 90 -5.03 -7.28 -0.91
N THR A 91 -5.08 -8.52 -1.41
CA THR A 91 -5.30 -9.69 -0.54
C THR A 91 -4.18 -9.92 0.48
N PHE A 92 -2.99 -9.37 0.24
CA PHE A 92 -1.86 -9.45 1.17
C PHE A 92 -1.89 -8.37 2.24
N LEU A 93 -2.75 -7.36 2.08
CA LEU A 93 -2.83 -6.25 3.02
C LEU A 93 -3.92 -6.49 4.06
N PRO A 94 -3.75 -5.97 5.29
CA PRO A 94 -4.85 -5.93 6.24
C PRO A 94 -5.97 -5.07 5.67
N GLN A 95 -7.15 -5.14 6.27
CA GLN A 95 -8.30 -4.36 5.81
C GLN A 95 -7.96 -2.88 5.75
N GLN A 96 -8.14 -2.30 4.55
CA GLN A 96 -7.86 -0.88 4.34
C GLN A 96 -8.97 -0.02 4.93
N LEU A 97 -8.61 1.15 5.42
CA LEU A 97 -9.58 2.12 5.88
C LEU A 97 -10.23 2.81 4.68
N ASP A 98 -11.56 2.97 4.72
CA ASP A 98 -12.27 3.80 3.76
C ASP A 98 -12.07 5.29 4.12
N GLU A 99 -12.58 6.20 3.29
CA GLU A 99 -12.40 7.63 3.52
C GLU A 99 -13.03 8.11 4.83
N ALA A 100 -14.20 7.61 5.18
CA ALA A 100 -14.86 7.96 6.45
C ALA A 100 -14.04 7.49 7.65
N GLU A 101 -13.54 6.27 7.60
CA GLU A 101 -12.66 5.72 8.64
C GLU A 101 -11.34 6.47 8.73
N MET A 102 -10.77 6.88 7.58
CA MET A 102 -9.56 7.70 7.55
C MET A 102 -9.79 9.06 8.22
N ARG A 103 -10.90 9.70 7.94
CA ARG A 103 -11.23 11.00 8.56
C ARG A 103 -11.38 10.89 10.08
N THR A 104 -12.03 9.82 10.55
CA THR A 104 -12.16 9.54 11.98
C THR A 104 -10.79 9.30 12.62
N ALA A 105 -9.95 8.48 11.99
CA ALA A 105 -8.60 8.19 12.47
C ALA A 105 -7.76 9.48 12.54
N ILE A 106 -7.87 10.34 11.55
CA ILE A 106 -7.16 11.62 11.51
C ILE A 106 -7.64 12.54 12.62
N ALA A 107 -8.94 12.65 12.84
CA ALA A 107 -9.50 13.47 13.93
C ALA A 107 -8.99 12.99 15.30
N ASP A 108 -8.97 11.69 15.52
CA ASP A 108 -8.46 11.09 16.74
C ASP A 108 -6.96 11.38 16.92
N ALA A 109 -6.18 11.25 15.84
CA ALA A 109 -4.74 11.53 15.89
C ALA A 109 -4.45 13.01 16.17
N ILE A 110 -5.24 13.92 15.62
CA ILE A 110 -5.13 15.35 15.90
C ILE A 110 -5.40 15.60 17.38
N ALA A 111 -6.45 15.00 17.93
CA ALA A 111 -6.79 15.13 19.36
C ALA A 111 -5.68 14.57 20.26
N GLU A 112 -5.17 13.39 19.94
CA GLU A 112 -4.11 12.72 20.71
C GLU A 112 -2.79 13.50 20.71
N THR A 113 -2.41 14.06 19.56
CA THR A 113 -1.13 14.78 19.41
C THR A 113 -1.21 16.24 19.83
N GLY A 114 -2.43 16.77 20.02
CA GLY A 114 -2.64 18.18 20.32
C GLY A 114 -2.30 19.10 19.15
N ALA A 115 -2.34 18.61 17.93
CA ALA A 115 -2.02 19.39 16.73
C ALA A 115 -3.00 20.54 16.53
N GLU A 116 -2.48 21.73 16.24
CA GLU A 116 -3.29 22.96 16.13
C GLU A 116 -3.20 23.61 14.75
N SER A 117 -2.15 23.32 13.98
CA SER A 117 -1.91 23.98 12.71
C SER A 117 -1.24 23.01 11.72
N PRO A 118 -1.18 23.38 10.43
CA PRO A 118 -0.47 22.57 9.41
C PRO A 118 1.00 22.27 9.75
N LYS A 119 1.61 23.08 10.60
CA LYS A 119 2.99 22.84 11.07
C LYS A 119 3.11 21.54 11.89
N ASP A 120 2.03 21.09 12.48
CA ASP A 120 1.98 19.88 13.30
C ASP A 120 1.65 18.63 12.51
N MET A 121 1.55 18.74 11.18
CA MET A 121 1.21 17.65 10.27
C MET A 121 2.11 16.43 10.47
N GLY A 122 3.42 16.64 10.68
CA GLY A 122 4.37 15.55 10.91
C GLY A 122 4.04 14.70 12.14
N LYS A 123 3.54 15.33 13.19
CA LYS A 123 3.12 14.62 14.42
C LYS A 123 1.91 13.74 14.16
N VAL A 124 0.94 14.27 13.43
CA VAL A 124 -0.30 13.55 13.09
C VAL A 124 0.02 12.35 12.20
N ILE A 125 0.80 12.56 11.14
CA ILE A 125 1.21 11.49 10.23
C ILE A 125 2.01 10.41 10.95
N GLY A 126 2.91 10.80 11.84
CA GLY A 126 3.68 9.87 12.68
C GLY A 126 2.78 8.98 13.54
N ALA A 127 1.77 9.57 14.17
CA ALA A 127 0.80 8.83 14.98
C ALA A 127 -0.02 7.86 14.11
N LEU A 128 -0.44 8.29 12.92
CA LEU A 128 -1.18 7.44 11.99
C LEU A 128 -0.32 6.27 11.49
N LYS A 129 0.94 6.51 11.16
CA LYS A 129 1.86 5.44 10.75
C LYS A 129 2.05 4.39 11.83
N GLY A 130 2.10 4.80 13.09
CA GLY A 130 2.24 3.88 14.20
C GLY A 130 1.06 2.93 14.35
N LYS A 131 -0.16 3.37 14.02
CA LYS A 131 -1.39 2.57 14.19
C LYS A 131 -1.87 1.88 12.92
N TYR A 132 -1.66 2.48 11.76
CA TYR A 132 -2.32 2.08 10.51
C TYR A 132 -1.37 1.74 9.38
N THR A 133 -0.12 1.37 9.67
CA THR A 133 0.82 0.92 8.65
C THR A 133 0.22 -0.24 7.84
N GLY A 134 0.18 -0.09 6.53
CA GLY A 134 -0.40 -1.09 5.63
C GLY A 134 -1.92 -1.03 5.49
N ARG A 135 -2.61 -0.17 6.27
CA ARG A 135 -4.07 -0.05 6.23
C ARG A 135 -4.55 1.27 5.64
N MET A 136 -3.64 2.18 5.35
CA MET A 136 -3.95 3.54 4.93
C MET A 136 -2.95 4.00 3.87
N ASP A 137 -3.43 4.66 2.82
CA ASP A 137 -2.57 5.35 1.87
C ASP A 137 -2.16 6.69 2.51
N PHE A 138 -0.91 6.79 2.93
CA PHE A 138 -0.42 7.99 3.63
C PHE A 138 -0.28 9.21 2.73
N GLY A 139 -0.18 9.03 1.42
CA GLY A 139 -0.24 10.16 0.48
C GLY A 139 -1.60 10.83 0.52
N ARG A 140 -2.67 10.03 0.47
CA ARG A 140 -4.04 10.52 0.58
C ARG A 140 -4.34 11.05 1.99
N ALA A 141 -3.87 10.34 3.01
CA ALA A 141 -4.02 10.76 4.39
C ALA A 141 -3.36 12.12 4.64
N SER A 142 -2.18 12.36 4.06
CA SER A 142 -1.48 13.63 4.18
C SER A 142 -2.32 14.80 3.67
N ALA A 143 -3.00 14.62 2.53
CA ALA A 143 -3.89 15.65 1.99
C ALA A 143 -5.06 15.92 2.94
N LEU A 144 -5.67 14.86 3.49
CA LEU A 144 -6.77 14.98 4.43
C LEU A 144 -6.35 15.62 5.77
N VAL A 145 -5.16 15.30 6.25
CA VAL A 145 -4.59 15.91 7.46
C VAL A 145 -4.38 17.40 7.25
N LYS A 146 -3.80 17.77 6.12
CA LYS A 146 -3.57 19.17 5.77
C LYS A 146 -4.88 19.95 5.76
N ASP A 147 -5.91 19.41 5.13
CA ASP A 147 -7.24 20.05 5.09
C ASP A 147 -7.86 20.18 6.47
N ALA A 148 -7.77 19.13 7.29
CA ALA A 148 -8.31 19.13 8.64
C ALA A 148 -7.62 20.17 9.54
N LEU A 149 -6.30 20.29 9.43
CA LEU A 149 -5.53 21.26 10.21
C LEU A 149 -5.69 22.70 9.70
N ALA A 150 -5.91 22.87 8.39
CA ALA A 150 -6.15 24.20 7.81
C ALA A 150 -7.50 24.80 8.26
N GLY A 151 -8.46 23.94 8.61
CA GLY A 151 -9.76 24.36 9.12
C GLY A 151 -9.78 24.73 10.59
N LYS A 152 -8.65 24.65 11.27
CA LYS A 152 -8.50 25.01 12.68
C LYS A 152 -7.92 26.45 12.86
#